data_aa1372a3f3f82e34d09266016bf995aa
#
_entry.id   aa1372a3f3f82e34d09266016bf995aa
#
_cell.length_a   1.000
_cell.length_b   1.000
_cell.length_c   1.000
_cell.angle_alpha   90.00
_cell.angle_beta   90.00
_cell.angle_gamma   90.00
#
_symmetry.space_group_name_H-M   'P 1'
#
loop_
_entity.id
_entity.type
_entity.pdbx_description
1 polymer ?
#
loop_
_entity_poly.entity_id
_entity_poly.type
_entity_poly.pdbx_seq_one_letter_code
_entity_poly.pdbx_strand_id
1 'polypeptide(L)'
;MCIRDSRGRDQILDLIRSYRDRTGATVLFVSHSMEDVARICRRVLVMHRGQVAAYGPVADVYANAEELRQMGLNVPQVTDIFLELRRRGVSCRTDIFTVDDGVREFQRLKREGVRL
;
A
#
# COMPACT_ATOMS: atom_id res chain seq x y z
N MET A 1 10.29 16.95 -17.51
CA MET A 1 9.72 15.90 -16.66
C MET A 1 10.75 15.45 -15.65
N CYS A 2 10.44 15.59 -14.37
CA CYS A 2 11.32 15.07 -13.34
C CYS A 2 11.04 13.58 -13.17
N ILE A 3 11.94 12.77 -13.69
CA ILE A 3 11.94 11.36 -13.35
C ILE A 3 12.73 11.24 -12.06
N ARG A 4 12.03 11.11 -10.95
CA ARG A 4 12.69 10.77 -9.70
C ARG A 4 12.87 9.27 -9.69
N ASP A 5 14.10 8.85 -9.45
CA ASP A 5 14.34 7.45 -9.22
C ASP A 5 13.69 7.03 -7.88
N SER A 6 13.57 5.73 -7.67
CA SER A 6 12.94 5.19 -6.46
C SER A 6 13.63 5.67 -5.18
N ARG A 7 14.94 5.90 -5.25
CA ARG A 7 15.73 6.35 -4.10
C ARG A 7 15.35 7.77 -3.68
N GLY A 8 15.20 8.69 -4.63
CA GLY A 8 14.80 10.06 -4.34
C GLY A 8 13.40 10.13 -3.75
N ARG A 9 12.47 9.34 -4.26
CA ARG A 9 11.12 9.23 -3.72
C ARG A 9 11.13 8.72 -2.29
N ASP A 10 11.89 7.67 -2.02
CA ASP A 10 11.98 7.06 -0.69
C ASP A 10 12.52 8.05 0.34
N GLN A 11 13.52 8.85 -0.04
CA GLN A 11 14.09 9.87 0.84
C GLN A 11 13.06 10.94 1.21
N ILE A 12 12.24 11.38 0.26
CA ILE A 12 11.18 12.37 0.51
C ILE A 12 10.12 11.80 1.45
N LEU A 13 9.69 10.57 1.22
CA LEU A 13 8.69 9.92 2.07
C LEU A 13 9.21 9.74 3.49
N ASP A 14 10.47 9.37 3.65
CA ASP A 14 11.10 9.24 4.96
C ASP A 14 11.20 10.57 5.69
N LEU A 15 11.49 11.66 4.96
CA LEU A 15 11.52 13.01 5.53
C LEU A 15 10.14 13.42 6.06
N ILE A 16 9.10 13.16 5.30
CA ILE A 16 7.72 13.46 5.71
C ILE A 16 7.36 12.69 6.96
N ARG A 17 7.68 11.40 6.99
CA ARG A 17 7.43 10.55 8.15
C ARG A 17 8.17 11.04 9.38
N SER A 18 9.46 11.36 9.23
CA SER A 18 10.30 11.86 10.33
C SER A 18 9.78 13.17 10.87
N TYR A 19 9.37 14.08 10.01
CA TYR A 19 8.79 15.36 10.41
C TYR A 19 7.52 15.15 11.23
N ARG A 20 6.63 14.29 10.75
CA ARG A 20 5.39 13.97 11.46
C ARG A 20 5.66 13.38 12.84
N ASP A 21 6.58 12.41 12.92
CA ASP A 21 6.88 11.71 14.17
C ASP A 21 7.56 12.65 15.18
N ARG A 22 8.42 13.57 14.70
CA ARG A 22 9.16 14.49 15.55
C ARG A 22 8.31 15.63 16.07
N THR A 23 7.39 16.15 15.24
CA THR A 23 6.62 17.36 15.59
C THR A 23 5.20 17.05 16.04
N GLY A 24 4.71 15.83 15.81
CA GLY A 24 3.31 15.49 16.06
C GLY A 24 2.33 16.17 15.12
N ALA A 25 2.82 16.77 14.04
CA ALA A 25 1.98 17.49 13.08
C ALA A 25 1.03 16.55 12.34
N THR A 26 -0.16 17.06 11.99
CA THR A 26 -1.05 16.37 11.07
C THR A 26 -0.59 16.63 9.64
N VAL A 27 -0.35 15.58 8.89
CA VAL A 27 0.10 15.68 7.50
C VAL A 27 -1.03 15.20 6.58
N LEU A 28 -1.41 16.07 5.64
CA LEU A 28 -2.32 15.71 4.56
C LEU A 28 -1.50 15.45 3.30
N PHE A 29 -1.52 14.19 2.85
CA PHE A 29 -0.75 13.75 1.69
C PHE A 29 -1.70 13.40 0.55
N VAL A 30 -1.52 14.02 -0.60
CA VAL A 30 -2.35 13.78 -1.79
C VAL A 30 -1.50 13.10 -2.85
N SER A 31 -1.93 11.93 -3.29
CA SER A 31 -1.21 11.15 -4.28
C SER A 31 -2.17 10.19 -4.99
N HIS A 32 -1.82 9.82 -6.22
CA HIS A 32 -2.48 8.72 -6.92
C HIS A 32 -1.69 7.42 -6.80
N SER A 33 -0.58 7.43 -6.07
CA SER A 33 0.22 6.23 -5.81
C SER A 33 -0.24 5.54 -4.54
N MET A 34 -0.91 4.41 -4.69
CA MET A 34 -1.40 3.64 -3.54
C MET A 34 -0.25 3.11 -2.68
N GLU A 35 0.90 2.81 -3.29
CA GLU A 35 2.07 2.35 -2.55
C GLU A 35 2.62 3.44 -1.64
N ASP A 36 2.75 4.67 -2.14
CA ASP A 36 3.23 5.80 -1.33
C ASP A 36 2.29 6.08 -0.15
N VAL A 37 0.98 6.06 -0.42
CA VAL A 37 -0.03 6.23 0.62
C VAL A 37 0.09 5.14 1.68
N ALA A 38 0.26 3.89 1.26
CA ALA A 38 0.38 2.77 2.20
C ALA A 38 1.63 2.89 3.08
N ARG A 39 2.70 3.51 2.57
CA ARG A 39 3.96 3.64 3.30
C ARG A 39 3.92 4.68 4.41
N ILE A 40 3.20 5.79 4.20
CA ILE A 40 3.28 6.93 5.12
C ILE A 40 1.95 7.31 5.77
N CYS A 41 0.83 6.87 5.23
CA CYS A 41 -0.48 7.24 5.74
C CYS A 41 -1.08 6.14 6.60
N ARG A 42 -1.80 6.55 7.64
CA ARG A 42 -2.57 5.63 8.48
C ARG A 42 -4.00 5.48 7.98
N ARG A 43 -4.54 6.59 7.46
CA ARG A 43 -5.92 6.66 6.95
C ARG A 43 -5.88 7.20 5.54
N VAL A 44 -6.84 6.78 4.74
CA VAL A 44 -6.94 7.20 3.34
C VAL A 44 -8.37 7.58 3.02
N LEU A 45 -8.49 8.65 2.25
CA LEU A 45 -9.75 9.07 1.64
C LEU A 45 -9.61 8.86 0.15
N VAL A 46 -10.47 8.03 -0.42
CA VAL A 46 -10.49 7.78 -1.87
C VAL A 46 -11.62 8.59 -2.49
N MET A 47 -11.28 9.39 -3.49
CA MET A 47 -12.25 10.17 -4.23
C MET A 47 -12.41 9.63 -5.64
N HIS A 48 -13.65 9.58 -6.10
CA HIS A 48 -13.98 9.11 -7.44
C HIS A 48 -15.14 9.93 -7.98
N ARG A 49 -14.96 10.53 -9.13
CA ARG A 49 -15.98 11.38 -9.80
C ARG A 49 -16.51 12.48 -8.88
N GLY A 50 -15.60 13.11 -8.13
CA GLY A 50 -15.96 14.22 -7.24
C GLY A 50 -16.65 13.81 -5.96
N GLN A 51 -16.75 12.53 -5.67
CA GLN A 51 -17.40 12.02 -4.47
C GLN A 51 -16.44 11.16 -3.65
N VAL A 52 -16.71 11.06 -2.36
CA VAL A 52 -15.96 10.18 -1.48
C VAL A 52 -16.39 8.73 -1.76
N ALA A 53 -15.48 7.93 -2.28
CA ALA A 53 -15.75 6.52 -2.58
C ALA A 53 -15.45 5.63 -1.37
N ALA A 54 -14.40 5.96 -0.58
CA ALA A 54 -14.03 5.20 0.60
C ALA A 54 -13.25 6.09 1.55
N TYR A 55 -13.34 5.79 2.84
CA TYR A 55 -12.59 6.48 3.88
C TYR A 55 -12.38 5.55 5.06
N GLY A 56 -11.17 5.50 5.57
CA GLY A 56 -10.87 4.71 6.75
C GLY A 56 -9.38 4.35 6.84
N PRO A 57 -9.04 3.43 7.74
CA PRO A 57 -7.67 2.92 7.81
C PRO A 57 -7.25 2.32 6.47
N VAL A 58 -5.97 2.50 6.12
CA VAL A 58 -5.43 2.03 4.84
C VAL A 58 -5.71 0.54 4.63
N ALA A 59 -5.51 -0.27 5.66
CA ALA A 59 -5.71 -1.71 5.55
C ALA A 59 -7.15 -2.07 5.18
N ASP A 60 -8.13 -1.38 5.78
CA ASP A 60 -9.54 -1.65 5.52
C ASP A 60 -9.95 -1.20 4.12
N VAL A 61 -9.51 -0.03 3.70
CA VAL A 61 -9.84 0.50 2.38
C VAL A 61 -9.18 -0.33 1.29
N TYR A 62 -7.92 -0.72 1.46
CA TYR A 62 -7.18 -1.48 0.46
C TYR A 62 -7.60 -2.96 0.41
N ALA A 63 -8.31 -3.45 1.43
CA ALA A 63 -8.88 -4.80 1.38
C ALA A 63 -9.89 -4.95 0.23
N ASN A 64 -10.47 -3.85 -0.23
CA ASN A 64 -11.41 -3.84 -1.36
C ASN A 64 -10.68 -3.52 -2.69
N ALA A 65 -9.59 -4.23 -2.96
CA ALA A 65 -8.74 -3.97 -4.10
C ALA A 65 -9.48 -4.03 -5.45
N GLU A 66 -10.42 -4.95 -5.59
CA GLU A 66 -11.21 -5.08 -6.82
C GLU A 66 -12.05 -3.84 -7.09
N GLU A 67 -12.69 -3.29 -6.06
CA GLU A 67 -13.48 -2.07 -6.19
C GLU A 67 -12.59 -0.88 -6.57
N LEU A 68 -11.41 -0.80 -5.96
CA LEU A 68 -10.46 0.26 -6.27
C LEU A 68 -9.98 0.19 -7.71
N ARG A 69 -9.77 -1.01 -8.24
CA ARG A 69 -9.41 -1.20 -9.65
C ARG A 69 -10.52 -0.75 -10.58
N GLN A 70 -11.76 -1.03 -10.24
CA GLN A 70 -12.91 -0.61 -11.03
C GLN A 70 -13.02 0.91 -11.10
N MET A 71 -12.52 1.60 -10.09
CA MET A 71 -12.47 3.06 -10.06
C MET A 71 -11.24 3.63 -10.79
N GLY A 72 -10.41 2.78 -11.41
CA GLY A 72 -9.23 3.20 -12.13
C GLY A 72 -7.99 3.38 -11.27
N LEU A 73 -8.03 2.96 -10.02
CA LEU A 73 -6.87 3.03 -9.13
C LEU A 73 -6.05 1.75 -9.26
N ASN A 74 -4.74 1.92 -9.30
CA ASN A 74 -3.82 0.79 -9.40
C ASN A 74 -3.43 0.31 -8.01
N VAL A 75 -3.77 -0.93 -7.70
CA VAL A 75 -3.32 -1.59 -6.48
C VAL A 75 -1.80 -1.84 -6.60
N PRO A 76 -1.04 -1.72 -5.50
CA PRO A 76 0.38 -2.05 -5.55
C PRO A 76 0.63 -3.45 -6.11
N GLN A 77 1.69 -3.59 -6.92
CA GLN A 77 1.99 -4.88 -7.56
C GLN A 77 2.21 -5.98 -6.53
N VAL A 78 2.82 -5.66 -5.41
CA VAL A 78 3.04 -6.63 -4.34
C VAL A 78 1.73 -7.17 -3.80
N THR A 79 0.70 -6.33 -3.68
CA THR A 79 -0.63 -6.75 -3.26
C THR A 79 -1.24 -7.74 -4.25
N ASP A 80 -1.08 -7.46 -5.54
CA ASP A 80 -1.56 -8.35 -6.60
C ASP A 80 -0.94 -9.75 -6.51
N ILE A 81 0.35 -9.81 -6.23
CA ILE A 81 1.05 -11.09 -6.09
C ILE A 81 0.41 -11.93 -4.98
N PHE A 82 0.14 -11.33 -3.82
CA PHE A 82 -0.44 -12.07 -2.69
C PHE A 82 -1.91 -12.40 -2.90
N LEU A 83 -2.66 -11.56 -3.60
CA LEU A 83 -4.03 -11.88 -3.99
C LEU A 83 -4.06 -13.07 -4.94
N GLU A 84 -3.14 -13.13 -5.90
CA GLU A 84 -3.04 -14.24 -6.83
C GLU A 84 -2.62 -15.54 -6.12
N LEU A 85 -1.67 -15.47 -5.20
CA LEU A 85 -1.27 -16.62 -4.41
C LEU A 85 -2.46 -17.20 -3.63
N ARG A 86 -3.25 -16.31 -3.02
CA ARG A 86 -4.43 -16.74 -2.27
C ARG A 86 -5.48 -17.38 -3.19
N ARG A 87 -5.64 -16.84 -4.38
CA ARG A 87 -6.55 -17.41 -5.38
C ARG A 87 -6.13 -18.82 -5.76
N ARG A 88 -4.84 -19.10 -5.77
CA ARG A 88 -4.28 -20.43 -6.09
C ARG A 88 -4.28 -21.39 -4.90
N GLY A 89 -4.84 -20.99 -3.78
CA GLY A 89 -4.97 -21.83 -2.60
C GLY A 89 -3.87 -21.70 -1.56
N VAL A 90 -2.95 -20.73 -1.73
CA VAL A 90 -1.93 -20.47 -0.73
C VAL A 90 -2.53 -19.67 0.41
N SER A 91 -2.35 -20.13 1.64
CA SER A 91 -2.82 -19.42 2.82
C SER A 91 -1.81 -18.32 3.17
N CYS A 92 -2.05 -17.12 2.69
CA CYS A 92 -1.17 -15.97 2.93
C CYS A 92 -2.00 -14.74 3.27
N ARG A 93 -1.32 -13.75 3.85
CA ARG A 93 -1.93 -12.45 4.11
C ARG A 93 -2.11 -11.70 2.80
N THR A 94 -3.20 -10.95 2.69
CA THR A 94 -3.50 -10.10 1.53
C THR A 94 -3.43 -8.62 1.84
N ASP A 95 -3.22 -8.25 3.11
CA ASP A 95 -3.04 -6.88 3.55
C ASP A 95 -1.58 -6.42 3.38
N ILE A 96 -0.98 -6.79 2.26
CA ILE A 96 0.41 -6.50 1.92
C ILE A 96 0.40 -5.35 0.90
N PHE A 97 0.94 -4.20 1.27
CA PHE A 97 0.89 -3.00 0.42
C PHE A 97 2.27 -2.44 0.10
N THR A 98 3.32 -2.93 0.75
CA THR A 98 4.69 -2.52 0.49
C THR A 98 5.56 -3.72 0.18
N VAL A 99 6.66 -3.48 -0.53
CA VAL A 99 7.62 -4.55 -0.85
C VAL A 99 8.20 -5.16 0.43
N ASP A 100 8.49 -4.33 1.43
CA ASP A 100 9.04 -4.81 2.70
C ASP A 100 8.08 -5.77 3.40
N ASP A 101 6.80 -5.44 3.43
CA ASP A 101 5.78 -6.32 3.99
C ASP A 101 5.70 -7.63 3.20
N GLY A 102 5.80 -7.54 1.87
CA GLY A 102 5.81 -8.70 0.99
C GLY A 102 6.97 -9.64 1.28
N VAL A 103 8.16 -9.08 1.46
CA VAL A 103 9.35 -9.88 1.79
C VAL A 103 9.16 -10.61 3.11
N ARG A 104 8.64 -9.94 4.13
CA ARG A 104 8.37 -10.57 5.43
C ARG A 104 7.38 -11.73 5.31
N GLU A 105 6.32 -11.54 4.53
CA GLU A 105 5.32 -12.59 4.33
C GLU A 105 5.90 -13.78 3.57
N PHE A 106 6.69 -13.55 2.53
CA PHE A 106 7.39 -14.62 1.82
C PHE A 106 8.30 -15.41 2.75
N GLN A 107 9.05 -14.72 3.60
CA GLN A 107 9.93 -15.37 4.57
C GLN A 107 9.13 -16.23 5.56
N ARG A 108 7.96 -15.72 5.99
CA ARG A 108 7.08 -16.48 6.88
C ARG A 108 6.56 -17.74 6.20
N LEU A 109 6.07 -17.60 4.97
CA LEU A 109 5.55 -18.72 4.19
C LEU A 109 6.65 -19.78 3.95
N LYS A 110 7.85 -19.33 3.68
CA LYS A 110 8.99 -20.22 3.45
C LYS A 110 9.34 -20.98 4.72
N ARG A 111 9.30 -20.34 5.88
CA ARG A 111 9.55 -21.01 7.17
C ARG A 111 8.48 -22.05 7.49
N GLU A 112 7.24 -21.82 7.08
CA GLU A 112 6.14 -22.75 7.30
C GLU A 112 6.12 -23.88 6.27
N GLY A 113 7.10 -23.92 5.36
CA GLY A 113 7.22 -24.99 4.37
C GLY A 113 6.23 -24.88 3.22
N VAL A 114 5.66 -23.72 2.97
CA VAL A 114 4.76 -23.51 1.84
C VAL A 114 5.58 -23.48 0.55
N ARG A 115 5.16 -24.29 -0.43
CA ARG A 115 5.75 -24.25 -1.77
C ARG A 115 5.12 -23.10 -2.55
N LEU A 116 5.97 -22.21 -2.99
CA LEU A 116 5.58 -21.08 -3.83
C LEU A 116 5.97 -21.30 -5.28
#